data_6611ef8a8a70c7f540aae2d124c62df5
#
_entry.id   6611ef8a8a70c7f540aae2d124c62df5
#
_cell.length_a   1.000
_cell.length_b   1.000
_cell.length_c   1.000
_cell.angle_alpha   90.00
_cell.angle_beta   90.00
_cell.angle_gamma   90.00
#
_symmetry.space_group_name_H-M   'P 1'
#
loop_
_entity.id
_entity.type
_entity.pdbx_description
1 polymer ?
#
loop_
_entity_poly.entity_id
_entity_poly.type
_entity_poly.pdbx_seq_one_letter_code
_entity_poly.pdbx_strand_id
1 'polypeptide(L)'
;MNATIKPEADAVWSEADVSMAAVLEALDNLRKQFAVAEAHDDEHPHPRSCVMTLVAVASTDAEERRAQRAARAIGKLHPAQLVVIRDQAEMRSGRIDAAIITDTHRPESDCCPIQCELVVLHVRGAAGEHLASLVDPLLQSGVPAYLWWVGTPPFGKRELADALRICDALVIDSARFDSPYHSLLELSQLAASAHERLGVADMQWARLEPWRETVAGFFAPADRRALMSGITEVGIDYVGDGRGNRVAAALLIGWFASALGWKLQRAAGGGGGIVAAHFSADGWRPVQVAFRSMPKAQLNQGEVSAIRIAGAAGGRTFQLTVLRDPERPPRPGPDIGAGGYQSQHPTGGEDDAGLELAQRKATWHRDVLNGNRDSLHHTATGDAPGESVSPPAVFVRERRRADNSLVLLTMIDLGGAPTLRHVQRVEPEDEATLLLRVLSYGTHDNVYERSLAAAAELMQAI
;
A
#
# COMPACT_ATOMS: atom_id res chain seq x y z
N MET A 1 -15.75 17.44 -30.76
CA MET A 1 -16.97 17.33 -29.94
C MET A 1 -16.59 17.83 -28.55
N ASN A 2 -17.13 18.96 -28.13
CA ASN A 2 -16.88 19.51 -26.80
C ASN A 2 -17.63 18.65 -25.76
N ALA A 3 -16.96 17.74 -25.10
CA ALA A 3 -17.52 17.11 -23.92
C ALA A 3 -17.56 18.17 -22.81
N THR A 4 -18.66 18.87 -22.70
CA THR A 4 -18.99 19.64 -21.50
C THR A 4 -19.08 18.65 -20.35
N ILE A 5 -18.58 19.00 -19.16
CA ILE A 5 -18.83 18.22 -17.96
C ILE A 5 -20.34 17.96 -17.92
N LYS A 6 -20.75 16.69 -17.91
CA LYS A 6 -22.10 16.39 -17.41
C LYS A 6 -22.08 16.85 -15.97
N PRO A 7 -22.96 17.79 -15.54
CA PRO A 7 -23.04 18.15 -14.14
C PRO A 7 -23.18 16.85 -13.36
N GLU A 8 -22.29 16.65 -12.38
CA GLU A 8 -22.46 15.53 -11.47
C GLU A 8 -23.83 15.68 -10.81
N ALA A 9 -24.58 14.60 -10.74
CA ALA A 9 -25.98 14.63 -10.30
C ALA A 9 -26.15 15.24 -8.88
N ASP A 10 -25.05 15.28 -8.09
CA ASP A 10 -25.00 15.75 -6.71
C ASP A 10 -24.29 17.11 -6.57
N ALA A 11 -23.90 17.77 -7.67
CA ALA A 11 -23.23 19.06 -7.58
C ALA A 11 -24.23 20.16 -7.19
N VAL A 12 -23.94 20.91 -6.15
CA VAL A 12 -24.72 22.07 -5.72
C VAL A 12 -24.39 23.32 -6.54
N TRP A 13 -23.23 23.34 -7.18
CA TRP A 13 -22.81 24.34 -8.15
C TRP A 13 -21.90 23.70 -9.18
N SER A 14 -22.05 24.08 -10.46
CA SER A 14 -21.13 23.69 -11.52
C SER A 14 -21.15 24.72 -12.65
N GLU A 15 -19.97 25.03 -13.17
CA GLU A 15 -19.82 25.99 -14.26
C GLU A 15 -18.63 25.58 -15.14
N ALA A 16 -18.74 25.91 -16.42
CA ALA A 16 -17.75 25.57 -17.42
C ALA A 16 -17.01 26.86 -17.86
N ASP A 17 -15.69 26.74 -18.09
CA ASP A 17 -14.82 27.84 -18.51
C ASP A 17 -14.78 28.99 -17.48
N VAL A 18 -14.50 28.62 -16.23
CA VAL A 18 -14.50 29.54 -15.10
C VAL A 18 -13.11 29.95 -14.66
N SER A 19 -13.04 31.09 -13.98
CA SER A 19 -11.84 31.50 -13.23
C SER A 19 -11.84 30.92 -11.84
N MET A 20 -10.65 30.75 -11.22
CA MET A 20 -10.56 30.35 -9.81
C MET A 20 -11.22 31.36 -8.86
N ALA A 21 -11.27 32.63 -9.22
CA ALA A 21 -12.01 33.64 -8.46
C ALA A 21 -13.52 33.33 -8.38
N ALA A 22 -14.12 32.88 -9.47
CA ALA A 22 -15.52 32.48 -9.49
C ALA A 22 -15.79 31.22 -8.68
N VAL A 23 -14.85 30.24 -8.70
CA VAL A 23 -14.93 29.03 -7.86
C VAL A 23 -14.90 29.40 -6.37
N LEU A 24 -13.99 30.29 -5.98
CA LEU A 24 -13.87 30.76 -4.59
C LEU A 24 -15.11 31.54 -4.13
N GLU A 25 -15.64 32.39 -4.99
CA GLU A 25 -16.88 33.13 -4.71
C GLU A 25 -18.07 32.18 -4.53
N ALA A 26 -18.21 31.18 -5.41
CA ALA A 26 -19.25 30.18 -5.29
C ALA A 26 -19.12 29.39 -3.98
N LEU A 27 -17.90 28.98 -3.62
CA LEU A 27 -17.60 28.27 -2.36
C LEU A 27 -17.94 29.11 -1.14
N ASP A 28 -17.55 30.39 -1.12
CA ASP A 28 -17.86 31.32 -0.04
C ASP A 28 -19.37 31.56 0.10
N ASN A 29 -20.11 31.69 -1.01
CA ASN A 29 -21.54 31.83 -1.00
C ASN A 29 -22.25 30.59 -0.45
N LEU A 30 -21.82 29.37 -0.83
CA LEU A 30 -22.36 28.13 -0.27
C LEU A 30 -22.09 28.04 1.24
N ARG A 31 -20.92 28.41 1.69
CA ARG A 31 -20.57 28.46 3.13
C ARG A 31 -21.46 29.43 3.93
N LYS A 32 -21.72 30.61 3.38
CA LYS A 32 -22.61 31.60 3.99
C LYS A 32 -24.05 31.07 4.07
N GLN A 33 -24.56 30.43 3.01
CA GLN A 33 -25.90 29.85 3.01
C GLN A 33 -26.03 28.75 4.07
N PHE A 34 -25.00 27.94 4.24
CA PHE A 34 -24.97 26.88 5.26
C PHE A 34 -24.97 27.46 6.67
N ALA A 35 -24.12 28.43 6.95
CA ALA A 35 -24.05 29.09 8.25
C ALA A 35 -25.39 29.74 8.63
N VAL A 36 -26.13 30.29 7.66
CA VAL A 36 -27.49 30.84 7.90
C VAL A 36 -28.50 29.75 8.19
N ALA A 37 -28.44 28.61 7.49
CA ALA A 37 -29.36 27.48 7.74
C ALA A 37 -29.13 26.85 9.12
N GLU A 38 -27.88 26.65 9.53
CA GLU A 38 -27.53 26.12 10.85
C GLU A 38 -27.97 27.09 12.00
N ALA A 39 -27.83 28.39 11.81
CA ALA A 39 -28.22 29.39 12.80
C ALA A 39 -29.73 29.41 13.04
N HIS A 40 -30.54 28.80 12.17
CA HIS A 40 -31.99 28.65 12.35
C HIS A 40 -32.39 27.38 13.10
N ASP A 41 -31.52 26.34 13.03
CA ASP A 41 -31.82 25.02 13.63
C ASP A 41 -31.24 24.84 15.05
N ASP A 42 -30.17 25.58 15.40
CA ASP A 42 -29.46 25.40 16.67
C ASP A 42 -29.25 26.73 17.39
N GLU A 43 -29.41 26.72 18.74
CA GLU A 43 -29.11 27.87 19.63
C GLU A 43 -27.59 28.23 19.61
N HIS A 44 -26.73 27.37 19.08
CA HIS A 44 -25.27 27.59 19.02
C HIS A 44 -24.73 27.23 17.63
N PRO A 45 -24.25 28.21 16.86
CA PRO A 45 -23.59 27.92 15.57
C PRO A 45 -22.35 27.11 15.80
N HIS A 46 -22.23 25.94 15.14
CA HIS A 46 -21.06 25.10 15.20
C HIS A 46 -19.95 25.68 14.32
N PRO A 47 -18.75 25.94 14.88
CA PRO A 47 -17.65 26.43 14.08
C PRO A 47 -17.25 25.33 13.08
N ARG A 48 -17.08 25.73 11.83
CA ARG A 48 -16.53 24.85 10.80
C ARG A 48 -15.12 24.42 11.21
N SER A 49 -14.94 23.14 11.47
CA SER A 49 -13.63 22.56 11.69
C SER A 49 -13.06 22.02 10.40
N CYS A 50 -11.76 22.14 10.19
CA CYS A 50 -11.02 21.50 9.11
C CYS A 50 -9.73 20.96 9.70
N VAL A 51 -9.45 19.68 9.51
CA VAL A 51 -8.25 19.03 10.06
C VAL A 51 -7.15 18.82 9.04
N MET A 52 -7.49 18.89 7.75
CA MET A 52 -6.53 18.73 6.66
C MET A 52 -7.09 19.25 5.34
N THR A 53 -6.21 19.55 4.40
CA THR A 53 -6.55 19.69 2.98
C THR A 53 -6.02 18.48 2.22
N LEU A 54 -6.87 17.82 1.43
CA LEU A 54 -6.48 16.74 0.54
C LEU A 54 -6.72 17.15 -0.91
N VAL A 55 -5.66 17.19 -1.69
CA VAL A 55 -5.67 17.47 -3.13
C VAL A 55 -5.34 16.20 -3.88
N ALA A 56 -6.28 15.65 -4.63
CA ALA A 56 -6.08 14.49 -5.47
C ALA A 56 -5.91 14.90 -6.93
N VAL A 57 -4.84 14.47 -7.60
CA VAL A 57 -4.57 14.70 -9.01
C VAL A 57 -4.73 13.40 -9.78
N ALA A 58 -5.61 13.42 -10.78
CA ALA A 58 -5.96 12.29 -11.62
C ALA A 58 -5.70 12.61 -13.10
N SER A 59 -5.11 11.67 -13.83
CA SER A 59 -4.84 11.81 -15.26
C SER A 59 -5.85 11.09 -16.16
N THR A 60 -6.67 10.20 -15.60
CA THR A 60 -7.69 9.42 -16.31
C THR A 60 -9.05 9.53 -15.63
N ASP A 61 -10.14 9.31 -16.38
CA ASP A 61 -11.50 9.27 -15.81
C ASP A 61 -11.68 8.19 -14.74
N ALA A 62 -10.92 7.09 -14.86
CA ALA A 62 -10.96 6.01 -13.87
C ALA A 62 -10.31 6.45 -12.54
N GLU A 63 -9.19 7.16 -12.62
CA GLU A 63 -8.50 7.74 -11.46
C GLU A 63 -9.35 8.83 -10.81
N GLU A 64 -9.96 9.71 -11.59
CA GLU A 64 -10.87 10.74 -11.10
C GLU A 64 -12.02 10.12 -10.30
N ARG A 65 -12.72 9.13 -10.86
CA ARG A 65 -13.79 8.42 -10.13
C ARG A 65 -13.30 7.75 -8.85
N ARG A 66 -12.07 7.26 -8.83
CA ARG A 66 -11.45 6.71 -7.61
C ARG A 66 -11.22 7.81 -6.59
N ALA A 67 -10.59 8.90 -7.01
CA ALA A 67 -10.31 10.06 -6.17
C ALA A 67 -11.58 10.61 -5.52
N GLN A 68 -12.63 10.82 -6.31
CA GLN A 68 -13.90 11.34 -5.80
C GLN A 68 -14.56 10.37 -4.81
N ARG A 69 -14.57 9.05 -5.08
CA ARG A 69 -15.11 8.06 -4.13
C ARG A 69 -14.36 8.08 -2.81
N ALA A 70 -13.02 8.08 -2.85
CA ALA A 70 -12.20 8.12 -1.65
C ALA A 70 -12.37 9.46 -0.89
N ALA A 71 -12.38 10.58 -1.60
CA ALA A 71 -12.59 11.90 -1.02
C ALA A 71 -13.94 11.98 -0.29
N ARG A 72 -15.03 11.55 -0.93
CA ARG A 72 -16.37 11.52 -0.29
C ARG A 72 -16.40 10.61 0.94
N ALA A 73 -15.73 9.45 0.90
CA ALA A 73 -15.67 8.55 2.05
C ALA A 73 -14.88 9.16 3.22
N ILE A 74 -13.76 9.83 2.92
CA ILE A 74 -12.97 10.58 3.91
C ILE A 74 -13.79 11.71 4.53
N GLY A 75 -14.48 12.49 3.70
CA GLY A 75 -15.30 13.61 4.15
C GLY A 75 -16.42 13.23 5.13
N LYS A 76 -16.94 12.00 5.07
CA LYS A 76 -17.91 11.47 6.03
C LYS A 76 -17.31 11.19 7.41
N LEU A 77 -16.01 10.97 7.48
CA LEU A 77 -15.32 10.59 8.72
C LEU A 77 -14.54 11.77 9.34
N HIS A 78 -14.03 12.67 8.48
CA HIS A 78 -13.17 13.77 8.90
C HIS A 78 -13.56 15.08 8.21
N PRO A 79 -13.69 16.18 8.97
CA PRO A 79 -13.89 17.48 8.39
C PRO A 79 -12.63 17.90 7.64
N ALA A 80 -12.70 17.95 6.32
CA ALA A 80 -11.57 18.21 5.44
C ALA A 80 -11.94 19.13 4.27
N GLN A 81 -11.00 19.90 3.79
CA GLN A 81 -11.08 20.52 2.47
C GLN A 81 -10.61 19.51 1.42
N LEU A 82 -11.48 19.15 0.50
CA LEU A 82 -11.21 18.14 -0.52
C LEU A 82 -11.20 18.77 -1.90
N VAL A 83 -10.17 18.49 -2.67
CA VAL A 83 -10.01 18.97 -4.05
C VAL A 83 -9.64 17.78 -4.93
N VAL A 84 -10.38 17.55 -6.01
CA VAL A 84 -10.05 16.57 -7.03
C VAL A 84 -9.80 17.29 -8.34
N ILE A 85 -8.62 17.12 -8.90
CA ILE A 85 -8.19 17.73 -10.15
C ILE A 85 -8.10 16.64 -11.22
N ARG A 86 -8.86 16.79 -12.27
CA ARG A 86 -8.70 16.03 -13.50
C ARG A 86 -7.77 16.82 -14.42
N ASP A 87 -6.51 16.41 -14.46
CA ASP A 87 -5.51 17.03 -15.34
C ASP A 87 -5.62 16.48 -16.76
N GLN A 88 -5.76 17.39 -17.73
CA GLN A 88 -5.85 17.15 -19.16
C GLN A 88 -4.90 18.09 -19.92
N ALA A 89 -3.65 18.16 -19.45
CA ALA A 89 -2.62 19.07 -19.98
C ALA A 89 -2.36 18.89 -21.48
N GLU A 90 -2.61 17.71 -22.05
CA GLU A 90 -2.48 17.42 -23.48
C GLU A 90 -3.51 18.11 -24.38
N MET A 91 -4.59 18.64 -23.80
CA MET A 91 -5.59 19.36 -24.57
C MET A 91 -5.12 20.76 -24.96
N ARG A 92 -5.36 21.16 -26.22
CA ARG A 92 -4.84 22.43 -26.76
C ARG A 92 -5.48 23.70 -26.20
N SER A 93 -6.70 23.64 -25.67
CA SER A 93 -7.40 24.80 -25.15
C SER A 93 -7.24 24.90 -23.64
N GLY A 94 -6.63 25.99 -23.14
CA GLY A 94 -6.60 26.30 -21.71
C GLY A 94 -8.01 26.59 -21.22
N ARG A 95 -8.55 25.77 -20.32
CA ARG A 95 -9.89 25.92 -19.78
C ARG A 95 -9.99 25.19 -18.44
N ILE A 96 -10.75 25.79 -17.53
CA ILE A 96 -11.10 25.19 -16.25
C ILE A 96 -12.61 25.04 -16.18
N ASP A 97 -13.07 23.82 -16.01
CA ASP A 97 -14.46 23.54 -15.65
C ASP A 97 -14.47 23.12 -14.17
N ALA A 98 -15.42 23.61 -13.38
CA ALA A 98 -15.46 23.34 -11.95
C ALA A 98 -16.83 22.89 -11.48
N ALA A 99 -16.85 22.06 -10.44
CA ALA A 99 -18.05 21.69 -9.70
C ALA A 99 -17.76 21.67 -8.20
N ILE A 100 -18.76 22.03 -7.40
CA ILE A 100 -18.72 21.94 -5.94
C ILE A 100 -19.81 20.98 -5.49
N ILE A 101 -19.42 20.02 -4.68
CA ILE A 101 -20.27 19.00 -4.09
C ILE A 101 -20.21 19.19 -2.57
N THR A 102 -21.35 19.27 -1.94
CA THR A 102 -21.42 19.34 -0.48
C THR A 102 -22.16 18.11 0.06
N ASP A 103 -21.62 17.52 1.09
CA ASP A 103 -22.24 16.41 1.80
C ASP A 103 -22.23 16.72 3.30
N THR A 104 -23.35 16.52 3.98
CA THR A 104 -23.47 16.72 5.42
C THR A 104 -23.76 15.38 6.06
N HIS A 105 -22.89 14.93 6.92
CA HIS A 105 -23.01 13.67 7.63
C HIS A 105 -23.01 13.88 9.13
N ARG A 106 -23.92 13.19 9.85
CA ARG A 106 -23.93 13.10 11.32
C ARG A 106 -23.46 11.72 11.72
N PRO A 107 -22.26 11.57 12.31
CA PRO A 107 -21.72 10.25 12.72
C PRO A 107 -22.64 9.55 13.75
N GLU A 108 -23.19 10.31 14.69
CA GLU A 108 -24.16 9.86 15.70
C GLU A 108 -25.23 10.93 15.89
N SER A 109 -26.39 10.55 16.44
CA SER A 109 -27.54 11.45 16.60
C SER A 109 -27.22 12.71 17.42
N ASP A 110 -26.29 12.61 18.38
CA ASP A 110 -25.95 13.68 19.33
C ASP A 110 -24.63 14.40 18.93
N CYS A 111 -24.01 14.02 17.81
CA CYS A 111 -22.79 14.65 17.31
C CYS A 111 -23.09 15.83 16.38
N CYS A 112 -22.20 16.82 16.41
CA CYS A 112 -22.22 17.91 15.44
C CYS A 112 -22.12 17.37 14.01
N PRO A 113 -22.89 17.92 13.07
CA PRO A 113 -22.80 17.52 11.67
C PRO A 113 -21.42 17.84 11.10
N ILE A 114 -20.84 16.88 10.39
CA ILE A 114 -19.62 17.08 9.59
C ILE A 114 -20.07 17.53 8.20
N GLN A 115 -19.68 18.73 7.83
CA GLN A 115 -19.86 19.23 6.47
C GLN A 115 -18.56 18.97 5.68
N CYS A 116 -18.68 18.24 4.59
CA CYS A 116 -17.61 18.02 3.64
C CYS A 116 -17.86 18.84 2.39
N GLU A 117 -16.84 19.52 1.92
CA GLU A 117 -16.83 20.23 0.64
C GLU A 117 -15.82 19.56 -0.29
N LEU A 118 -16.30 19.09 -1.44
CA LEU A 118 -15.47 18.53 -2.49
C LEU A 118 -15.52 19.46 -3.71
N VAL A 119 -14.37 20.07 -4.02
CA VAL A 119 -14.17 20.85 -5.24
C VAL A 119 -13.59 19.94 -6.31
N VAL A 120 -14.27 19.84 -7.45
CA VAL A 120 -13.80 19.08 -8.61
C VAL A 120 -13.42 20.06 -9.70
N LEU A 121 -12.18 19.97 -10.19
CA LEU A 121 -11.64 20.82 -11.25
C LEU A 121 -11.21 19.98 -12.44
N HIS A 122 -11.75 20.28 -13.64
CA HIS A 122 -11.22 19.73 -14.88
C HIS A 122 -10.34 20.79 -15.54
N VAL A 123 -9.03 20.56 -15.49
CA VAL A 123 -8.02 21.51 -15.94
C VAL A 123 -7.46 21.05 -17.29
N ARG A 124 -7.56 21.90 -18.30
CA ARG A 124 -7.15 21.59 -19.67
C ARG A 124 -6.01 22.50 -20.14
N GLY A 125 -5.10 21.92 -20.92
CA GLY A 125 -4.01 22.65 -21.53
C GLY A 125 -3.01 23.20 -20.54
N ALA A 126 -2.40 24.34 -20.85
CA ALA A 126 -1.31 24.95 -20.08
C ALA A 126 -1.66 25.26 -18.60
N ALA A 127 -2.93 25.33 -18.24
CA ALA A 127 -3.32 25.53 -16.85
C ALA A 127 -2.89 24.36 -15.94
N GLY A 128 -2.77 23.14 -16.48
CA GLY A 128 -2.26 21.97 -15.75
C GLY A 128 -0.79 22.06 -15.36
N GLU A 129 0.00 22.91 -16.01
CA GLU A 129 1.40 23.13 -15.64
C GLU A 129 1.57 24.01 -14.36
N HIS A 130 0.47 24.60 -13.87
CA HIS A 130 0.45 25.57 -12.77
C HIS A 130 -0.51 25.13 -11.65
N LEU A 131 -0.49 23.87 -11.27
CA LEU A 131 -1.37 23.29 -10.25
C LEU A 131 -1.29 24.02 -8.91
N ALA A 132 -0.10 24.47 -8.52
CA ALA A 132 0.06 25.24 -7.29
C ALA A 132 -0.82 26.49 -7.27
N SER A 133 -0.84 27.26 -8.36
CA SER A 133 -1.62 28.49 -8.45
C SER A 133 -3.13 28.26 -8.43
N LEU A 134 -3.58 27.08 -8.89
CA LEU A 134 -4.98 26.70 -8.86
C LEU A 134 -5.42 26.23 -7.47
N VAL A 135 -4.54 25.56 -6.74
CA VAL A 135 -4.84 24.93 -5.47
C VAL A 135 -4.60 25.86 -4.28
N ASP A 136 -3.55 26.68 -4.31
CA ASP A 136 -3.15 27.57 -3.21
C ASP A 136 -4.33 28.36 -2.61
N PRO A 137 -5.23 28.96 -3.40
CA PRO A 137 -6.40 29.66 -2.87
C PRO A 137 -7.44 28.76 -2.18
N LEU A 138 -7.40 27.45 -2.41
CA LEU A 138 -8.29 26.46 -1.81
C LEU A 138 -7.71 25.85 -0.53
N LEU A 139 -6.41 26.04 -0.27
CA LEU A 139 -5.76 25.49 0.93
C LEU A 139 -6.29 26.14 2.19
N GLN A 140 -6.52 25.33 3.21
CA GLN A 140 -6.91 25.83 4.52
C GLN A 140 -5.67 26.12 5.36
N SER A 141 -5.51 27.37 5.81
CA SER A 141 -4.38 27.76 6.65
C SER A 141 -4.36 27.02 7.99
N GLY A 142 -3.17 26.62 8.44
CA GLY A 142 -2.96 26.04 9.76
C GLY A 142 -3.27 24.56 9.88
N VAL A 143 -3.58 23.91 8.78
CA VAL A 143 -3.76 22.45 8.72
C VAL A 143 -2.85 21.85 7.63
N PRO A 144 -2.42 20.58 7.76
CA PRO A 144 -1.56 19.95 6.76
C PRO A 144 -2.26 19.82 5.40
N ALA A 145 -1.49 20.03 4.34
CA ALA A 145 -1.90 19.84 2.96
C ALA A 145 -1.26 18.59 2.37
N TYR A 146 -2.08 17.65 1.94
CA TYR A 146 -1.65 16.41 1.30
C TYR A 146 -1.94 16.45 -0.18
N LEU A 147 -0.95 16.09 -0.99
CA LEU A 147 -1.11 15.88 -2.43
C LEU A 147 -1.18 14.39 -2.72
N TRP A 148 -2.33 13.88 -3.09
CA TRP A 148 -2.48 12.50 -3.54
C TRP A 148 -2.40 12.43 -5.06
N TRP A 149 -1.30 11.89 -5.58
CA TRP A 149 -1.19 11.57 -7.00
C TRP A 149 -1.77 10.18 -7.25
N VAL A 150 -2.93 10.11 -7.93
CA VAL A 150 -3.77 8.90 -7.99
C VAL A 150 -3.18 7.80 -8.88
N GLY A 151 -2.46 8.18 -9.94
CA GLY A 151 -1.68 7.31 -10.81
C GLY A 151 -0.18 7.39 -10.55
N THR A 152 0.62 7.19 -11.60
CA THR A 152 2.07 7.41 -11.55
C THR A 152 2.38 8.91 -11.59
N PRO A 153 3.05 9.49 -10.57
CA PRO A 153 3.46 10.89 -10.64
C PRO A 153 4.38 11.15 -11.83
N PRO A 154 4.27 12.30 -12.50
CA PRO A 154 5.17 12.68 -13.59
C PRO A 154 6.53 13.15 -13.04
N PHE A 155 7.30 12.22 -12.49
CA PHE A 155 8.60 12.50 -11.90
C PHE A 155 9.49 13.28 -12.86
N GLY A 156 10.26 14.23 -12.32
CA GLY A 156 11.14 15.10 -13.09
C GLY A 156 10.45 16.17 -13.93
N LYS A 157 9.11 16.20 -14.00
CA LYS A 157 8.36 17.23 -14.73
C LYS A 157 7.98 18.42 -13.85
N ARG A 158 7.73 19.56 -14.51
CA ARG A 158 7.38 20.82 -13.82
C ARG A 158 6.06 20.73 -13.07
N GLU A 159 5.08 20.02 -13.61
CA GLU A 159 3.74 19.88 -13.04
C GLU A 159 3.79 19.29 -11.62
N LEU A 160 4.57 18.22 -11.44
CA LEU A 160 4.78 17.64 -10.11
C LEU A 160 5.56 18.59 -9.20
N ALA A 161 6.68 19.15 -9.71
CA ALA A 161 7.52 20.05 -8.94
C ALA A 161 6.76 21.30 -8.49
N ASP A 162 5.85 21.82 -9.30
CA ASP A 162 5.00 22.95 -8.96
C ASP A 162 3.99 22.55 -7.87
N ALA A 163 3.26 21.45 -8.05
CA ALA A 163 2.28 20.97 -7.09
C ALA A 163 2.89 20.64 -5.72
N LEU A 164 4.11 20.09 -5.68
CA LEU A 164 4.83 19.80 -4.44
C LEU A 164 5.25 21.04 -3.62
N ARG A 165 5.15 22.26 -4.18
CA ARG A 165 5.49 23.49 -3.45
C ARG A 165 4.48 23.87 -2.39
N ILE A 166 3.26 23.42 -2.52
CA ILE A 166 2.11 23.81 -1.71
C ILE A 166 1.60 22.72 -0.78
N CYS A 167 2.25 21.57 -0.73
CA CYS A 167 1.86 20.48 0.14
C CYS A 167 2.97 20.07 1.12
N ASP A 168 2.58 19.51 2.24
CA ASP A 168 3.45 19.00 3.30
C ASP A 168 3.83 17.54 3.04
N ALA A 169 2.99 16.79 2.32
CA ALA A 169 3.28 15.41 1.95
C ALA A 169 2.70 15.01 0.61
N LEU A 170 3.46 14.19 -0.12
CA LEU A 170 3.03 13.49 -1.32
C LEU A 170 2.52 12.09 -0.94
N VAL A 171 1.28 11.80 -1.30
CA VAL A 171 0.68 10.46 -1.17
C VAL A 171 0.64 9.79 -2.53
N ILE A 172 1.13 8.56 -2.59
CA ILE A 172 1.14 7.74 -3.82
C ILE A 172 0.67 6.32 -3.54
N ASP A 173 0.43 5.57 -4.59
CA ASP A 173 0.22 4.13 -4.56
C ASP A 173 1.21 3.43 -5.48
N SER A 174 2.37 3.03 -4.94
CA SER A 174 3.43 2.39 -5.74
C SER A 174 3.03 1.03 -6.32
N ALA A 175 1.94 0.42 -5.84
CA ALA A 175 1.35 -0.76 -6.47
C ALA A 175 0.81 -0.48 -7.88
N ARG A 176 0.55 0.78 -8.21
CA ARG A 176 -0.08 1.21 -9.44
C ARG A 176 0.84 1.94 -10.41
N PHE A 177 2.13 1.95 -10.13
CA PHE A 177 3.09 2.58 -11.03
C PHE A 177 3.13 1.88 -12.39
N ASP A 178 3.04 2.64 -13.48
CA ASP A 178 3.13 2.14 -14.86
C ASP A 178 4.52 1.58 -15.15
N SER A 179 5.55 2.21 -14.60
CA SER A 179 6.94 1.79 -14.70
C SER A 179 7.53 1.59 -13.30
N PRO A 180 7.17 0.51 -12.58
CA PRO A 180 7.45 0.35 -11.15
C PRO A 180 8.92 0.52 -10.77
N TYR A 181 9.83 0.03 -11.62
CA TYR A 181 11.27 0.14 -11.41
C TYR A 181 11.75 1.60 -11.42
N HIS A 182 11.49 2.33 -12.51
CA HIS A 182 11.91 3.72 -12.65
C HIS A 182 11.24 4.62 -11.62
N SER A 183 9.93 4.46 -11.47
CA SER A 183 9.16 5.30 -10.54
C SER A 183 9.58 5.11 -9.09
N LEU A 184 10.01 3.90 -8.68
CA LEU A 184 10.54 3.67 -7.34
C LEU A 184 11.88 4.40 -7.12
N LEU A 185 12.77 4.39 -8.13
CA LEU A 185 14.05 5.12 -8.04
C LEU A 185 13.83 6.62 -7.97
N GLU A 186 12.97 7.16 -8.83
CA GLU A 186 12.64 8.59 -8.85
C GLU A 186 11.95 9.03 -7.56
N LEU A 187 11.05 8.21 -7.01
CA LEU A 187 10.41 8.45 -5.72
C LEU A 187 11.43 8.48 -4.58
N SER A 188 12.38 7.54 -4.56
CA SER A 188 13.45 7.51 -3.56
C SER A 188 14.35 8.74 -3.64
N GLN A 189 14.69 9.20 -4.85
CA GLN A 189 15.45 10.43 -5.06
C GLN A 189 14.67 11.66 -4.60
N LEU A 190 13.38 11.73 -4.91
CA LEU A 190 12.50 12.80 -4.47
C LEU A 190 12.45 12.84 -2.93
N ALA A 191 12.19 11.71 -2.27
CA ALA A 191 12.13 11.61 -0.82
C ALA A 191 13.44 12.06 -0.17
N ALA A 192 14.59 11.63 -0.71
CA ALA A 192 15.91 12.02 -0.19
C ALA A 192 16.21 13.52 -0.39
N SER A 193 15.82 14.11 -1.53
CA SER A 193 16.09 15.51 -1.86
C SER A 193 15.19 16.51 -1.13
N ALA A 194 14.00 16.07 -0.74
CA ALA A 194 12.97 16.92 -0.16
C ALA A 194 12.68 16.62 1.33
N HIS A 195 13.46 15.72 1.95
CA HIS A 195 13.21 15.14 3.28
C HIS A 195 12.87 16.16 4.38
N GLU A 196 13.50 17.34 4.40
CA GLU A 196 13.22 18.34 5.43
C GLU A 196 11.90 19.11 5.22
N ARG A 197 11.34 19.05 4.02
CA ARG A 197 10.20 19.88 3.62
C ARG A 197 8.97 19.09 3.23
N LEU A 198 9.15 17.93 2.62
CA LEU A 198 8.10 17.16 2.01
C LEU A 198 8.18 15.72 2.50
N GLY A 199 7.13 15.25 3.14
CA GLY A 199 6.95 13.83 3.42
C GLY A 199 6.49 13.03 2.20
N VAL A 200 6.78 11.74 2.20
CA VAL A 200 6.29 10.81 1.20
C VAL A 200 5.57 9.67 1.90
N ALA A 201 4.35 9.40 1.47
CA ALA A 201 3.50 8.38 2.03
C ALA A 201 2.98 7.45 0.92
N ASP A 202 3.05 6.14 1.13
CA ASP A 202 2.75 5.13 0.12
C ASP A 202 1.65 4.16 0.59
N MET A 203 0.54 4.11 -0.13
CA MET A 203 -0.56 3.19 0.15
C MET A 203 -0.13 1.72 0.05
N GLN A 204 0.86 1.40 -0.80
CA GLN A 204 1.42 0.06 -0.85
C GLN A 204 2.16 -0.29 0.44
N TRP A 205 2.86 0.67 1.04
CA TRP A 205 3.50 0.48 2.34
C TRP A 205 2.49 0.20 3.46
N ALA A 206 1.36 0.89 3.45
CA ALA A 206 0.26 0.61 4.37
C ALA A 206 -0.31 -0.81 4.19
N ARG A 207 -0.49 -1.28 2.94
CA ARG A 207 -0.92 -2.67 2.67
C ARG A 207 0.06 -3.74 3.17
N LEU A 208 1.33 -3.39 3.33
CA LEU A 208 2.35 -4.29 3.86
C LEU A 208 2.40 -4.33 5.40
N GLU A 209 1.64 -3.48 6.09
CA GLU A 209 1.64 -3.41 7.56
C GLU A 209 1.31 -4.76 8.22
N PRO A 210 0.26 -5.49 7.85
CA PRO A 210 -0.04 -6.78 8.48
C PRO A 210 1.09 -7.81 8.34
N TRP A 211 1.83 -7.78 7.24
CA TRP A 211 3.00 -8.62 7.02
C TRP A 211 4.16 -8.25 7.93
N ARG A 212 4.43 -6.94 8.05
CA ARG A 212 5.48 -6.40 8.92
C ARG A 212 5.17 -6.66 10.39
N GLU A 213 3.93 -6.44 10.82
CA GLU A 213 3.46 -6.72 12.17
C GLU A 213 3.56 -8.20 12.52
N THR A 214 3.15 -9.09 11.62
CA THR A 214 3.24 -10.53 11.83
C THR A 214 4.69 -10.97 12.02
N VAL A 215 5.61 -10.48 11.18
CA VAL A 215 7.04 -10.79 11.30
C VAL A 215 7.63 -10.16 12.56
N ALA A 216 7.36 -8.90 12.83
CA ALA A 216 7.86 -8.21 14.03
C ALA A 216 7.33 -8.86 15.31
N GLY A 217 6.06 -9.26 15.33
CA GLY A 217 5.42 -9.97 16.44
C GLY A 217 6.08 -11.30 16.77
N PHE A 218 6.62 -12.02 15.77
CA PHE A 218 7.41 -13.22 16.02
C PHE A 218 8.66 -12.93 16.83
N PHE A 219 9.37 -11.84 16.55
CA PHE A 219 10.62 -11.48 17.21
C PHE A 219 10.42 -10.62 18.48
N ALA A 220 9.21 -10.17 18.78
CA ALA A 220 8.96 -9.29 19.93
C ALA A 220 9.27 -9.93 21.30
N PRO A 221 8.96 -11.22 21.59
CA PRO A 221 9.30 -11.86 22.85
C PRO A 221 10.82 -11.90 23.10
N ALA A 222 11.23 -11.73 24.37
CA ALA A 222 12.63 -11.62 24.74
C ALA A 222 13.48 -12.84 24.34
N ASP A 223 12.89 -14.05 24.43
CA ASP A 223 13.54 -15.33 24.07
C ASP A 223 13.76 -15.48 22.55
N ARG A 224 13.02 -14.75 21.73
CA ARG A 224 13.11 -14.77 20.27
C ARG A 224 13.81 -13.55 19.69
N ARG A 225 13.94 -12.46 20.45
CA ARG A 225 14.60 -11.23 19.99
C ARG A 225 16.05 -11.48 19.56
N ALA A 226 16.77 -12.35 20.27
CA ALA A 226 18.14 -12.72 19.92
C ALA A 226 18.24 -13.45 18.55
N LEU A 227 17.17 -14.07 18.08
CA LEU A 227 17.14 -14.75 16.78
C LEU A 227 17.28 -13.78 15.59
N MET A 228 16.90 -12.50 15.76
CA MET A 228 17.05 -11.49 14.69
C MET A 228 18.50 -11.36 14.23
N SER A 229 19.45 -11.39 15.16
CA SER A 229 20.88 -11.32 14.83
C SER A 229 21.38 -12.59 14.11
N GLY A 230 20.62 -13.67 14.14
CA GLY A 230 20.94 -14.94 13.51
C GLY A 230 20.30 -15.16 12.14
N ILE A 231 19.54 -14.20 11.60
CA ILE A 231 18.93 -14.34 10.28
C ILE A 231 20.01 -14.48 9.22
N THR A 232 19.91 -15.54 8.40
CA THR A 232 20.83 -15.82 7.28
C THR A 232 20.12 -15.86 5.93
N GLU A 233 18.82 -16.09 5.92
CA GLU A 233 18.05 -16.21 4.69
C GLU A 233 16.68 -15.50 4.82
N VAL A 234 16.29 -14.74 3.79
CA VAL A 234 14.96 -14.15 3.64
C VAL A 234 14.44 -14.40 2.22
N GLY A 235 13.27 -15.00 2.11
CA GLY A 235 12.60 -15.24 0.85
C GLY A 235 11.23 -14.58 0.81
N ILE A 236 10.90 -13.89 -0.30
CA ILE A 236 9.59 -13.29 -0.53
C ILE A 236 9.02 -13.81 -1.84
N ASP A 237 7.81 -14.36 -1.80
CA ASP A 237 7.05 -14.66 -2.98
C ASP A 237 6.02 -13.54 -3.23
N TYR A 238 5.93 -13.06 -4.47
CA TYR A 238 4.91 -12.10 -4.91
C TYR A 238 4.17 -12.61 -6.15
N VAL A 239 2.99 -12.10 -6.40
CA VAL A 239 2.15 -12.54 -7.52
C VAL A 239 2.61 -11.85 -8.80
N GLY A 240 2.90 -12.64 -9.84
CA GLY A 240 3.33 -12.12 -11.13
C GLY A 240 3.69 -13.22 -12.11
N ASP A 241 3.91 -12.80 -13.35
CA ASP A 241 4.38 -13.61 -14.48
C ASP A 241 5.87 -13.39 -14.80
N GLY A 242 6.60 -12.78 -13.87
CA GLY A 242 8.00 -12.38 -14.03
C GLY A 242 8.21 -10.96 -14.55
N ARG A 243 7.18 -10.28 -15.02
CA ARG A 243 7.18 -8.88 -15.49
C ARG A 243 6.40 -7.93 -14.61
N GLY A 244 5.65 -8.45 -13.63
CA GLY A 244 4.76 -7.68 -12.78
C GLY A 244 5.48 -6.73 -11.82
N ASN A 245 4.67 -5.91 -11.14
CA ASN A 245 5.14 -4.97 -10.13
C ASN A 245 5.76 -5.72 -8.94
N ARG A 246 7.03 -5.52 -8.67
CA ARG A 246 7.79 -6.14 -7.57
C ARG A 246 8.08 -5.18 -6.41
N VAL A 247 7.49 -4.00 -6.43
CA VAL A 247 7.74 -2.95 -5.44
C VAL A 247 7.42 -3.42 -4.02
N ALA A 248 6.32 -4.15 -3.81
CA ALA A 248 5.97 -4.69 -2.51
C ALA A 248 7.07 -5.59 -1.91
N ALA A 249 7.62 -6.50 -2.72
CA ALA A 249 8.71 -7.37 -2.30
C ALA A 249 9.99 -6.57 -2.03
N ALA A 250 10.32 -5.60 -2.88
CA ALA A 250 11.48 -4.73 -2.69
C ALA A 250 11.37 -3.89 -1.41
N LEU A 251 10.19 -3.31 -1.13
CA LEU A 251 9.95 -2.54 0.10
C LEU A 251 10.10 -3.40 1.37
N LEU A 252 9.61 -4.65 1.34
CA LEU A 252 9.82 -5.56 2.48
C LEU A 252 11.31 -5.89 2.69
N ILE A 253 12.08 -6.13 1.62
CA ILE A 253 13.53 -6.34 1.75
C ILE A 253 14.21 -5.06 2.24
N GLY A 254 13.83 -3.90 1.72
CA GLY A 254 14.31 -2.61 2.19
C GLY A 254 14.02 -2.39 3.68
N TRP A 255 12.84 -2.83 4.14
CA TRP A 255 12.51 -2.80 5.56
C TRP A 255 13.43 -3.68 6.41
N PHE A 256 13.66 -4.93 6.01
CA PHE A 256 14.61 -5.79 6.71
C PHE A 256 16.01 -5.17 6.72
N ALA A 257 16.50 -4.72 5.57
CA ALA A 257 17.84 -4.15 5.44
C ALA A 257 18.00 -2.90 6.31
N SER A 258 17.05 -1.97 6.27
CA SER A 258 17.11 -0.73 7.05
C SER A 258 16.92 -0.95 8.54
N ALA A 259 16.00 -1.84 8.95
CA ALA A 259 15.74 -2.14 10.35
C ALA A 259 16.86 -2.93 11.03
N LEU A 260 17.54 -3.82 10.28
CA LEU A 260 18.58 -4.70 10.80
C LEU A 260 20.00 -4.23 10.42
N GLY A 261 20.13 -3.07 9.80
CA GLY A 261 21.42 -2.48 9.44
C GLY A 261 22.20 -3.27 8.37
N TRP A 262 21.52 -4.03 7.52
CA TRP A 262 22.17 -4.79 6.46
C TRP A 262 22.66 -3.88 5.33
N LYS A 263 23.81 -4.24 4.74
CA LYS A 263 24.39 -3.53 3.60
C LYS A 263 24.40 -4.41 2.37
N LEU A 264 23.85 -3.90 1.28
CA LEU A 264 23.84 -4.59 0.00
C LEU A 264 25.28 -4.81 -0.48
N GLN A 265 25.60 -6.05 -0.89
CA GLN A 265 26.91 -6.41 -1.45
C GLN A 265 26.80 -6.65 -2.96
N ARG A 266 25.80 -7.39 -3.37
CA ARG A 266 25.50 -7.67 -4.77
C ARG A 266 24.04 -8.08 -4.94
N ALA A 267 23.50 -7.82 -6.12
CA ALA A 267 22.21 -8.32 -6.54
C ALA A 267 22.28 -8.82 -7.98
N ALA A 268 21.39 -9.71 -8.34
CA ALA A 268 21.25 -10.21 -9.70
C ALA A 268 19.78 -10.54 -9.99
N GLY A 269 19.31 -10.10 -11.16
CA GLY A 269 18.04 -10.51 -11.72
C GLY A 269 18.18 -11.83 -12.49
N GLY A 270 17.30 -12.78 -12.21
CA GLY A 270 17.19 -14.03 -12.96
C GLY A 270 15.98 -14.03 -13.91
N GLY A 271 15.88 -15.03 -14.78
CA GLY A 271 14.68 -15.25 -15.59
C GLY A 271 13.44 -15.49 -14.73
N GLY A 272 12.25 -15.21 -15.28
CA GLY A 272 10.98 -15.46 -14.58
C GLY A 272 10.69 -14.56 -13.37
N GLY A 273 11.31 -13.37 -13.30
CA GLY A 273 11.07 -12.41 -12.21
C GLY A 273 11.72 -12.77 -10.87
N ILE A 274 12.74 -13.61 -10.91
CA ILE A 274 13.54 -13.96 -9.73
C ILE A 274 14.59 -12.88 -9.52
N VAL A 275 14.77 -12.48 -8.26
CA VAL A 275 15.87 -11.62 -7.83
C VAL A 275 16.56 -12.30 -6.65
N ALA A 276 17.89 -12.37 -6.72
CA ALA A 276 18.72 -12.84 -5.64
C ALA A 276 19.70 -11.73 -5.23
N ALA A 277 19.84 -11.51 -3.93
CA ALA A 277 20.74 -10.52 -3.40
C ALA A 277 21.52 -11.05 -2.18
N HIS A 278 22.72 -10.56 -2.00
CA HIS A 278 23.56 -10.81 -0.86
C HIS A 278 23.74 -9.52 -0.07
N PHE A 279 23.46 -9.58 1.20
CA PHE A 279 23.72 -8.51 2.15
C PHE A 279 24.77 -8.93 3.15
N SER A 280 25.43 -7.98 3.79
CA SER A 280 26.22 -8.20 4.99
C SER A 280 25.52 -7.63 6.21
N ALA A 281 25.39 -8.41 7.26
CA ALA A 281 25.01 -7.97 8.59
C ALA A 281 26.26 -7.84 9.47
N ASP A 282 26.26 -6.88 10.40
CA ASP A 282 27.40 -6.63 11.30
C ASP A 282 28.74 -6.42 10.58
N GLY A 283 28.67 -5.96 9.32
CA GLY A 283 29.82 -5.71 8.44
C GLY A 283 30.46 -6.96 7.79
N TRP A 284 30.14 -8.18 8.22
CA TRP A 284 30.79 -9.40 7.72
C TRP A 284 29.87 -10.62 7.54
N ARG A 285 28.80 -10.73 8.31
CA ARG A 285 27.93 -11.92 8.28
C ARG A 285 27.03 -11.90 7.04
N PRO A 286 27.09 -12.93 6.17
CA PRO A 286 26.30 -12.94 4.96
C PRO A 286 24.81 -13.21 5.27
N VAL A 287 23.95 -12.45 4.59
CA VAL A 287 22.50 -12.68 4.55
C VAL A 287 22.07 -12.84 3.10
N GLN A 288 21.44 -13.96 2.81
CA GLN A 288 20.93 -14.28 1.48
C GLN A 288 19.47 -13.86 1.38
N VAL A 289 19.15 -13.13 0.33
CA VAL A 289 17.80 -12.64 0.08
C VAL A 289 17.37 -13.04 -1.31
N ALA A 290 16.15 -13.53 -1.43
CA ALA A 290 15.57 -13.76 -2.75
C ALA A 290 14.09 -13.37 -2.76
N PHE A 291 13.62 -12.82 -3.86
CA PHE A 291 12.20 -12.71 -4.12
C PHE A 291 11.89 -13.22 -5.53
N ARG A 292 10.72 -13.81 -5.70
CA ARG A 292 10.31 -14.44 -6.96
C ARG A 292 8.85 -14.20 -7.25
N SER A 293 8.54 -14.12 -8.52
CA SER A 293 7.15 -14.09 -8.97
C SER A 293 6.55 -15.50 -8.96
N MET A 294 5.30 -15.57 -8.53
CA MET A 294 4.52 -16.81 -8.51
C MET A 294 3.15 -16.54 -9.16
N PRO A 295 2.74 -17.32 -10.16
CA PRO A 295 1.39 -17.18 -10.69
C PRO A 295 0.37 -17.64 -9.65
N LYS A 296 -0.58 -16.78 -9.30
CA LYS A 296 -1.74 -17.10 -8.45
C LYS A 296 -2.97 -16.38 -8.98
N ALA A 297 -3.90 -17.15 -9.55
CA ALA A 297 -5.06 -16.60 -10.26
C ALA A 297 -6.04 -15.79 -9.41
N GLN A 298 -5.99 -15.93 -8.08
CA GLN A 298 -6.94 -15.30 -7.15
C GLN A 298 -6.40 -14.03 -6.51
N LEU A 299 -5.14 -13.65 -6.79
CA LEU A 299 -4.48 -12.50 -6.21
C LEU A 299 -4.10 -11.50 -7.30
N ASN A 300 -4.02 -10.22 -6.92
CA ASN A 300 -3.61 -9.18 -7.87
C ASN A 300 -2.10 -9.21 -8.12
N GLN A 301 -1.70 -8.72 -9.29
CA GLN A 301 -0.29 -8.58 -9.66
C GLN A 301 0.45 -7.72 -8.63
N GLY A 302 1.64 -8.18 -8.23
CA GLY A 302 2.49 -7.49 -7.26
C GLY A 302 2.18 -7.78 -5.79
N GLU A 303 1.04 -8.40 -5.46
CA GLU A 303 0.73 -8.73 -4.08
C GLU A 303 1.69 -9.78 -3.50
N VAL A 304 2.10 -9.58 -2.25
CA VAL A 304 2.92 -10.56 -1.51
C VAL A 304 2.09 -11.79 -1.19
N SER A 305 2.65 -12.97 -1.44
CA SER A 305 1.98 -14.25 -1.17
C SER A 305 2.69 -15.10 -0.11
N ALA A 306 3.97 -14.86 0.16
CA ALA A 306 4.70 -15.51 1.24
C ALA A 306 5.93 -14.73 1.67
N ILE A 307 6.26 -14.83 2.96
CA ILE A 307 7.56 -14.42 3.53
C ILE A 307 8.14 -15.65 4.24
N ARG A 308 9.42 -15.93 4.02
CA ARG A 308 10.18 -16.98 4.70
C ARG A 308 11.45 -16.39 5.27
N ILE A 309 11.73 -16.71 6.52
CA ILE A 309 12.92 -16.24 7.22
C ILE A 309 13.54 -17.46 7.87
N ALA A 310 14.84 -17.67 7.67
CA ALA A 310 15.58 -18.74 8.31
C ALA A 310 16.87 -18.22 8.90
N GLY A 311 17.35 -18.91 9.92
CA GLY A 311 18.60 -18.54 10.58
C GLY A 311 18.94 -19.41 11.77
N ALA A 312 20.01 -19.02 12.46
CA ALA A 312 20.46 -19.68 13.69
C ALA A 312 21.09 -18.66 14.64
N ALA A 313 20.72 -18.71 15.90
CA ALA A 313 21.33 -17.92 16.97
C ALA A 313 21.35 -18.71 18.27
N GLY A 314 22.44 -18.59 19.06
CA GLY A 314 22.58 -19.26 20.35
C GLY A 314 22.48 -20.78 20.27
N GLY A 315 22.96 -21.40 19.19
CA GLY A 315 22.89 -22.86 18.98
C GLY A 315 21.51 -23.39 18.58
N ARG A 316 20.53 -22.50 18.35
CA ARG A 316 19.16 -22.84 17.89
C ARG A 316 18.96 -22.40 16.46
N THR A 317 18.45 -23.28 15.62
CA THR A 317 17.94 -22.95 14.28
C THR A 317 16.49 -22.50 14.38
N PHE A 318 16.06 -21.63 13.49
CA PHE A 318 14.66 -21.25 13.38
C PHE A 318 14.25 -21.04 11.92
N GLN A 319 12.98 -21.28 11.64
CA GLN A 319 12.34 -20.95 10.40
C GLN A 319 10.97 -20.33 10.70
N LEU A 320 10.73 -19.16 10.13
CA LEU A 320 9.44 -18.46 10.13
C LEU A 320 8.91 -18.45 8.71
N THR A 321 7.70 -18.92 8.51
CA THR A 321 6.99 -18.85 7.23
C THR A 321 5.66 -18.17 7.45
N VAL A 322 5.41 -17.09 6.74
CA VAL A 322 4.11 -16.41 6.69
C VAL A 322 3.55 -16.58 5.29
N LEU A 323 2.39 -17.19 5.16
CA LEU A 323 1.72 -17.48 3.88
C LEU A 323 0.40 -16.75 3.82
N ARG A 324 0.07 -16.19 2.66
CA ARG A 324 -1.31 -15.79 2.34
C ARG A 324 -2.07 -17.03 1.88
N ASP A 325 -3.10 -17.40 2.62
CA ASP A 325 -3.97 -18.52 2.31
C ASP A 325 -5.35 -18.02 1.86
N PRO A 326 -5.63 -17.99 0.55
CA PRO A 326 -6.93 -17.54 0.03
C PRO A 326 -8.04 -18.59 0.17
N GLU A 327 -7.70 -19.86 0.48
CA GLU A 327 -8.64 -20.99 0.39
C GLU A 327 -9.12 -21.49 1.76
N ARG A 328 -8.48 -21.07 2.86
CA ARG A 328 -8.82 -21.60 4.18
C ARG A 328 -9.60 -20.57 4.99
N PRO A 329 -10.95 -20.70 5.07
CA PRO A 329 -11.70 -19.90 6.04
C PRO A 329 -11.21 -20.25 7.46
N PRO A 330 -11.11 -19.27 8.38
CA PRO A 330 -10.70 -19.56 9.74
C PRO A 330 -11.65 -20.59 10.35
N ARG A 331 -11.12 -21.70 10.84
CA ARG A 331 -11.91 -22.55 11.73
C ARG A 331 -12.23 -21.72 12.96
N PRO A 332 -13.48 -21.67 13.43
CA PRO A 332 -13.81 -21.04 14.69
C PRO A 332 -13.04 -21.78 15.80
N GLY A 333 -11.91 -21.24 16.20
CA GLY A 333 -11.19 -21.64 17.40
C GLY A 333 -11.73 -20.83 18.58
N PRO A 334 -11.57 -21.32 19.82
CA PRO A 334 -11.91 -20.51 20.97
C PRO A 334 -11.10 -19.21 20.93
N ASP A 335 -11.81 -18.12 21.22
CA ASP A 335 -11.30 -16.76 21.27
C ASP A 335 -10.12 -16.71 22.29
N ILE A 336 -8.89 -16.68 21.79
CA ILE A 336 -7.70 -16.58 22.63
C ILE A 336 -7.27 -15.13 22.57
N GLY A 337 -7.61 -14.39 23.64
CA GLY A 337 -7.22 -12.99 23.83
C GLY A 337 -5.71 -12.79 23.59
N ALA A 338 -5.37 -11.60 23.12
CA ALA A 338 -4.02 -11.17 22.78
C ALA A 338 -3.00 -11.56 23.89
N GLY A 339 -2.22 -12.62 23.66
CA GLY A 339 -1.16 -13.02 24.61
C GLY A 339 -0.81 -14.49 24.75
N GLY A 340 -1.56 -15.43 24.17
CA GLY A 340 -1.29 -16.84 24.44
C GLY A 340 -1.02 -17.69 23.19
N TYR A 341 0.23 -18.14 23.02
CA TYR A 341 0.57 -19.22 22.10
C TYR A 341 0.24 -20.55 22.76
N GLN A 342 -0.75 -21.29 22.24
CA GLN A 342 -0.98 -22.68 22.65
C GLN A 342 -0.51 -23.63 21.55
N SER A 343 0.33 -24.61 21.96
CA SER A 343 0.74 -25.73 21.12
C SER A 343 -0.46 -26.65 20.86
N GLN A 344 -0.89 -26.78 19.61
CA GLN A 344 -1.81 -27.83 19.22
C GLN A 344 -1.01 -29.01 18.68
N HIS A 345 -1.20 -30.18 19.26
CA HIS A 345 -0.63 -31.44 18.74
C HIS A 345 -1.23 -31.77 17.37
N PRO A 346 -0.42 -32.13 16.37
CA PRO A 346 -0.94 -32.54 15.06
C PRO A 346 -1.58 -33.92 15.15
N THR A 347 -2.83 -34.02 14.77
CA THR A 347 -3.44 -35.33 14.42
C THR A 347 -3.16 -35.55 12.93
N GLY A 348 -2.37 -36.56 12.69
CA GLY A 348 -1.87 -37.22 11.47
C GLY A 348 -2.38 -36.83 10.08
N GLY A 349 -1.47 -36.69 9.17
CA GLY A 349 -1.57 -37.09 7.78
C GLY A 349 -1.59 -36.03 6.69
N GLU A 350 -2.15 -34.84 6.89
CA GLU A 350 -2.21 -33.79 5.82
C GLU A 350 -1.15 -32.67 6.00
N ASP A 351 -0.43 -32.71 7.08
CA ASP A 351 0.48 -31.65 7.50
C ASP A 351 1.90 -31.78 6.93
N ASP A 352 2.31 -32.98 6.53
CA ASP A 352 3.65 -33.27 5.99
C ASP A 352 3.88 -32.64 4.62
N ALA A 353 2.85 -32.57 3.76
CA ALA A 353 2.98 -31.99 2.42
C ALA A 353 3.28 -30.47 2.45
N GLY A 354 2.70 -29.74 3.40
CA GLY A 354 2.96 -28.30 3.58
C GLY A 354 4.37 -28.04 4.10
N LEU A 355 4.83 -28.88 5.01
CA LEU A 355 6.19 -28.76 5.57
C LEU A 355 7.26 -29.15 4.53
N GLU A 356 7.01 -30.24 3.78
CA GLU A 356 7.88 -30.69 2.68
C GLU A 356 7.96 -29.62 1.57
N LEU A 357 6.84 -28.97 1.23
CA LEU A 357 6.82 -27.89 0.27
C LEU A 357 7.61 -26.65 0.78
N ALA A 358 7.52 -26.33 2.06
CA ALA A 358 8.26 -25.22 2.66
C ALA A 358 9.77 -25.55 2.70
N GLN A 359 10.15 -26.78 3.02
CA GLN A 359 11.53 -27.25 2.99
C GLN A 359 12.11 -27.26 1.58
N ARG A 360 11.37 -27.78 0.59
CA ARG A 360 11.76 -27.73 -0.83
C ARG A 360 11.95 -26.29 -1.32
N LYS A 361 11.10 -25.37 -0.89
CA LYS A 361 11.21 -23.96 -1.25
C LYS A 361 12.40 -23.26 -0.58
N ALA A 362 12.75 -23.63 0.66
CA ALA A 362 13.96 -23.13 1.33
C ALA A 362 15.24 -23.65 0.64
N THR A 363 15.25 -24.90 0.22
CA THR A 363 16.34 -25.49 -0.56
C THR A 363 16.51 -24.78 -1.92
N TRP A 364 15.39 -24.47 -2.55
CA TRP A 364 15.37 -23.71 -3.80
C TRP A 364 16.04 -22.32 -3.67
N HIS A 365 15.79 -21.58 -2.59
CA HIS A 365 16.44 -20.30 -2.35
C HIS A 365 17.96 -20.45 -2.28
N ARG A 366 18.44 -21.51 -1.63
CA ARG A 366 19.87 -21.80 -1.54
C ARG A 366 20.48 -22.11 -2.91
N ASP A 367 19.79 -22.91 -3.73
CA ASP A 367 20.27 -23.30 -5.07
C ASP A 367 20.35 -22.10 -6.01
N VAL A 368 19.33 -21.22 -5.98
CA VAL A 368 19.32 -19.98 -6.76
C VAL A 368 20.49 -19.07 -6.40
N LEU A 369 20.75 -18.90 -5.10
CA LEU A 369 21.79 -18.01 -4.61
C LEU A 369 23.20 -18.56 -4.84
N ASN A 370 23.34 -19.88 -4.91
CA ASN A 370 24.61 -20.55 -5.22
C ASN A 370 24.91 -20.60 -6.73
N GLY A 371 24.02 -20.07 -7.60
CA GLY A 371 24.21 -19.99 -9.02
C GLY A 371 24.04 -21.31 -9.76
N ASN A 372 23.39 -22.30 -9.15
CA ASN A 372 23.07 -23.57 -9.80
C ASN A 372 21.93 -23.38 -10.82
N ARG A 373 22.31 -23.13 -12.08
CA ARG A 373 21.38 -22.84 -13.17
C ARG A 373 20.43 -23.99 -13.52
N ASP A 374 20.82 -25.22 -13.26
CA ASP A 374 20.01 -26.40 -13.58
C ASP A 374 18.76 -26.50 -12.68
N SER A 375 18.84 -26.02 -11.45
CA SER A 375 17.69 -25.95 -10.54
C SER A 375 16.65 -24.91 -10.97
N LEU A 376 17.05 -23.89 -11.74
CA LEU A 376 16.15 -22.85 -12.22
C LEU A 376 15.18 -23.35 -13.31
N HIS A 377 15.63 -24.30 -14.12
CA HIS A 377 14.82 -24.85 -15.23
C HIS A 377 13.78 -25.87 -14.74
N HIS A 378 14.08 -26.65 -13.71
CA HIS A 378 13.15 -27.66 -13.18
C HIS A 378 11.97 -27.08 -12.37
N THR A 379 12.13 -25.87 -11.84
CA THR A 379 11.04 -25.20 -11.07
C THR A 379 10.16 -24.30 -11.93
N ALA A 380 10.62 -23.93 -13.13
CA ALA A 380 9.84 -23.10 -14.07
C ALA A 380 8.86 -23.92 -14.94
N THR A 381 9.15 -25.19 -15.16
CA THR A 381 8.24 -26.13 -15.82
C THR A 381 7.54 -26.95 -14.75
N GLY A 382 6.34 -26.54 -14.38
CA GLY A 382 5.50 -27.23 -13.39
C GLY A 382 4.94 -28.56 -13.89
N ASP A 383 5.78 -29.49 -14.33
CA ASP A 383 5.43 -30.88 -14.55
C ASP A 383 5.71 -31.66 -13.27
N ALA A 384 4.76 -31.60 -12.34
CA ALA A 384 4.55 -32.70 -11.42
C ALA A 384 3.84 -33.83 -12.20
N PRO A 385 4.31 -35.09 -12.13
CA PRO A 385 3.61 -36.19 -12.78
C PRO A 385 2.18 -36.24 -12.23
N GLY A 386 1.22 -36.28 -13.14
CA GLY A 386 -0.19 -36.20 -12.85
C GLY A 386 -0.67 -37.35 -11.93
N GLU A 387 -1.19 -36.95 -10.81
CA GLU A 387 -2.34 -37.56 -10.19
C GLU A 387 -3.36 -36.45 -9.96
N SER A 388 -4.35 -36.38 -10.84
CA SER A 388 -5.55 -35.60 -10.64
C SER A 388 -6.34 -36.21 -9.49
N VAL A 389 -6.01 -35.88 -8.26
CA VAL A 389 -6.92 -36.09 -7.14
C VAL A 389 -7.95 -34.97 -7.21
N SER A 390 -9.09 -35.28 -7.82
CA SER A 390 -10.27 -34.41 -7.74
C SER A 390 -10.60 -34.20 -6.26
N PRO A 391 -10.72 -32.94 -5.79
CA PRO A 391 -11.11 -32.71 -4.41
C PRO A 391 -12.51 -33.31 -4.18
N PRO A 392 -12.77 -33.90 -3.02
CA PRO A 392 -14.05 -34.52 -2.72
C PRO A 392 -15.19 -33.52 -2.90
N ALA A 393 -16.30 -33.95 -3.50
CA ALA A 393 -17.45 -33.14 -3.91
C ALA A 393 -18.10 -32.28 -2.80
N VAL A 394 -17.69 -32.45 -1.56
CA VAL A 394 -18.13 -31.68 -0.39
C VAL A 394 -17.60 -30.24 -0.39
N PHE A 395 -16.48 -29.96 -1.06
CA PHE A 395 -15.90 -28.61 -1.12
C PHE A 395 -16.53 -27.68 -2.18
N VAL A 396 -17.38 -28.20 -3.05
CA VAL A 396 -17.97 -27.41 -4.15
C VAL A 396 -19.20 -26.60 -3.70
N ARG A 397 -19.78 -26.84 -2.53
CA ARG A 397 -21.04 -26.22 -2.10
C ARG A 397 -20.94 -24.98 -1.23
N GLU A 398 -19.78 -24.59 -0.74
CA GLU A 398 -19.59 -23.33 -0.01
C GLU A 398 -18.73 -22.32 -0.80
N ARG A 399 -19.06 -22.05 -2.05
CA ARG A 399 -18.72 -20.76 -2.69
C ARG A 399 -19.62 -19.67 -2.09
N ARG A 400 -19.50 -19.41 -0.81
CA ARG A 400 -19.82 -18.08 -0.29
C ARG A 400 -18.84 -17.12 -0.96
N ARG A 401 -19.36 -15.96 -1.39
CA ARG A 401 -18.61 -14.84 -2.00
C ARG A 401 -17.22 -14.79 -1.37
N ALA A 402 -16.20 -14.84 -2.19
CA ALA A 402 -14.83 -14.74 -1.73
C ALA A 402 -14.74 -13.46 -0.91
N ASP A 403 -14.73 -13.62 0.39
CA ASP A 403 -14.48 -12.61 1.35
C ASP A 403 -13.02 -12.18 1.05
N ASN A 404 -12.82 -10.95 0.61
CA ASN A 404 -11.51 -10.40 0.22
C ASN A 404 -10.54 -10.26 1.40
N SER A 405 -10.85 -10.87 2.56
CA SER A 405 -9.99 -10.81 3.73
C SER A 405 -8.62 -11.42 3.46
N LEU A 406 -7.59 -10.76 3.95
CA LEU A 406 -6.23 -11.28 3.95
C LEU A 406 -6.09 -12.27 5.10
N VAL A 407 -5.94 -13.55 4.80
CA VAL A 407 -5.63 -14.57 5.81
C VAL A 407 -4.14 -14.85 5.77
N LEU A 408 -3.44 -14.62 6.89
CA LEU A 408 -2.03 -14.93 7.07
C LEU A 408 -1.90 -16.18 7.93
N LEU A 409 -1.34 -17.25 7.36
CA LEU A 409 -0.92 -18.44 8.08
C LEU A 409 0.55 -18.33 8.44
N THR A 410 0.85 -18.27 9.72
CA THR A 410 2.22 -18.22 10.24
C THR A 410 2.61 -19.62 10.76
N MET A 411 3.72 -20.14 10.26
CA MET A 411 4.34 -21.38 10.73
C MET A 411 5.72 -21.06 11.32
N ILE A 412 5.97 -21.56 12.52
CA ILE A 412 7.20 -21.30 13.27
C ILE A 412 7.84 -22.64 13.62
N ASP A 413 9.07 -22.84 13.16
CA ASP A 413 9.92 -23.96 13.55
C ASP A 413 11.10 -23.42 14.36
N LEU A 414 11.26 -23.94 15.59
CA LEU A 414 12.33 -23.58 16.50
C LEU A 414 13.13 -24.86 16.83
N GLY A 415 13.91 -25.35 15.91
CA GLY A 415 14.77 -26.54 15.96
C GLY A 415 14.62 -27.44 17.19
N GLY A 416 14.00 -28.60 17.02
CA GLY A 416 13.73 -29.57 18.11
C GLY A 416 12.45 -29.32 18.91
N ALA A 417 11.67 -28.29 18.60
CA ALA A 417 10.33 -28.05 19.17
C ALA A 417 9.23 -28.34 18.12
N PRO A 418 8.00 -28.67 18.55
CA PRO A 418 6.88 -28.78 17.62
C PRO A 418 6.64 -27.49 16.83
N THR A 419 6.31 -27.61 15.54
CA THR A 419 5.98 -26.45 14.71
C THR A 419 4.74 -25.74 15.24
N LEU A 420 4.87 -24.48 15.56
CA LEU A 420 3.76 -23.62 15.98
C LEU A 420 3.05 -23.05 14.75
N ARG A 421 1.71 -22.96 14.81
CA ARG A 421 0.89 -22.38 13.76
C ARG A 421 -0.02 -21.31 14.33
N HIS A 422 -0.11 -20.18 13.62
CA HIS A 422 -1.00 -19.10 13.95
C HIS A 422 -1.70 -18.61 12.69
N VAL A 423 -3.00 -18.34 12.79
CA VAL A 423 -3.81 -17.81 11.68
C VAL A 423 -4.29 -16.44 12.11
N GLN A 424 -3.96 -15.44 11.31
CA GLN A 424 -4.43 -14.07 11.47
C GLN A 424 -5.32 -13.69 10.30
N ARG A 425 -6.50 -13.19 10.59
CA ARG A 425 -7.38 -12.59 9.60
C ARG A 425 -7.25 -11.07 9.65
N VAL A 426 -7.02 -10.46 8.51
CA VAL A 426 -6.99 -9.03 8.33
C VAL A 426 -8.15 -8.66 7.42
N GLU A 427 -9.04 -7.81 7.91
CA GLU A 427 -10.19 -7.36 7.13
C GLU A 427 -9.69 -6.57 5.89
N PRO A 428 -10.38 -6.74 4.75
CA PRO A 428 -10.02 -6.00 3.55
C PRO A 428 -10.29 -4.51 3.77
N GLU A 429 -9.30 -3.72 3.41
CA GLU A 429 -9.43 -2.27 3.47
C GLU A 429 -9.76 -1.73 2.09
N ASP A 430 -10.74 -0.84 2.03
CA ASP A 430 -11.01 -0.07 0.83
C ASP A 430 -9.95 1.04 0.65
N GLU A 431 -9.98 1.68 -0.48
CA GLU A 431 -9.02 2.73 -0.84
C GLU A 431 -9.08 3.94 0.10
N ALA A 432 -10.26 4.30 0.57
CA ALA A 432 -10.43 5.41 1.50
C ALA A 432 -9.83 5.11 2.87
N THR A 433 -10.04 3.90 3.38
CA THR A 433 -9.46 3.43 4.65
C THR A 433 -7.94 3.38 4.58
N LEU A 434 -7.36 2.86 3.48
CA LEU A 434 -5.92 2.86 3.26
C LEU A 434 -5.35 4.28 3.18
N LEU A 435 -6.04 5.17 2.47
CA LEU A 435 -5.64 6.57 2.34
C LEU A 435 -5.68 7.27 3.71
N LEU A 436 -6.75 7.09 4.50
CA LEU A 436 -6.84 7.62 5.86
C LEU A 436 -5.73 7.11 6.77
N ARG A 437 -5.40 5.82 6.68
CA ARG A 437 -4.29 5.24 7.44
C ARG A 437 -2.97 5.93 7.10
N VAL A 438 -2.69 6.10 5.82
CA VAL A 438 -1.48 6.78 5.36
C VAL A 438 -1.43 8.23 5.84
N LEU A 439 -2.55 8.95 5.78
CA LEU A 439 -2.66 10.32 6.28
C LEU A 439 -2.48 10.40 7.81
N SER A 440 -2.85 9.34 8.55
CA SER A 440 -2.70 9.28 10.02
C SER A 440 -1.25 9.11 10.50
N TYR A 441 -0.33 8.63 9.65
CA TYR A 441 1.09 8.54 9.98
C TYR A 441 1.78 9.92 10.05
N GLY A 442 1.06 10.98 9.71
CA GLY A 442 1.61 12.33 9.62
C GLY A 442 2.31 12.59 8.30
N THR A 443 3.13 13.63 8.26
CA THR A 443 3.81 14.03 7.03
C THR A 443 5.05 13.17 6.74
N HIS A 444 5.69 12.58 7.75
CA HIS A 444 6.92 11.78 7.60
C HIS A 444 6.82 10.40 8.26
N ASP A 445 7.11 9.35 7.50
CA ASP A 445 7.35 8.00 7.99
C ASP A 445 8.82 7.61 7.77
N ASN A 446 9.65 7.84 8.78
CA ASN A 446 11.10 7.55 8.73
C ASN A 446 11.40 6.06 8.50
N VAL A 447 10.47 5.14 8.85
CA VAL A 447 10.65 3.71 8.60
C VAL A 447 10.43 3.43 7.12
N TYR A 448 9.38 4.02 6.54
CA TYR A 448 9.13 3.94 5.12
C TYR A 448 10.27 4.54 4.30
N GLU A 449 10.69 5.75 4.59
CA GLU A 449 11.71 6.46 3.81
C GLU A 449 13.03 5.69 3.78
N ARG A 450 13.47 5.13 4.91
CA ARG A 450 14.67 4.26 4.96
C ARG A 450 14.48 2.96 4.21
N SER A 451 13.28 2.38 4.29
CA SER A 451 12.93 1.16 3.56
C SER A 451 12.89 1.40 2.05
N LEU A 452 12.35 2.54 1.63
CA LEU A 452 12.31 2.98 0.24
C LEU A 452 13.72 3.17 -0.32
N ALA A 453 14.60 3.84 0.43
CA ALA A 453 15.99 4.05 0.00
C ALA A 453 16.73 2.72 -0.20
N ALA A 454 16.61 1.78 0.75
CA ALA A 454 17.23 0.45 0.63
C ALA A 454 16.59 -0.41 -0.48
N ALA A 455 15.28 -0.28 -0.70
CA ALA A 455 14.58 -0.95 -1.81
C ALA A 455 15.04 -0.40 -3.18
N ALA A 456 15.24 0.91 -3.29
CA ALA A 456 15.73 1.56 -4.49
C ALA A 456 17.18 1.14 -4.79
N GLU A 457 18.06 1.10 -3.78
CA GLU A 457 19.44 0.58 -3.91
C GLU A 457 19.44 -0.86 -4.44
N LEU A 458 18.61 -1.73 -3.86
CA LEU A 458 18.45 -3.11 -4.32
C LEU A 458 17.99 -3.17 -5.79
N MET A 459 16.96 -2.38 -6.12
CA MET A 459 16.42 -2.39 -7.49
C MET A 459 17.41 -1.83 -8.49
N GLN A 460 18.22 -0.85 -8.14
CA GLN A 460 19.24 -0.28 -9.02
C GLN A 460 20.40 -1.26 -9.29
N ALA A 461 20.64 -2.20 -8.40
CA ALA A 461 21.71 -3.20 -8.53
C ALA A 461 21.32 -4.42 -9.40
N ILE A 462 20.08 -4.52 -9.86
CA ILE A 462 19.53 -5.62 -10.68
C ILE A 462 19.55 -5.24 -12.16
#